data_1d577de2333ce6c0efe52e410b85eecf
#
_entry.id   1d577de2333ce6c0efe52e410b85eecf
#
_cell.length_a   1.000
_cell.length_b   1.000
_cell.length_c   1.000
_cell.angle_alpha   90.00
_cell.angle_beta   90.00
_cell.angle_gamma   90.00
#
_symmetry.space_group_name_H-M   'P 1'
#
loop_
_entity.id
_entity.type
_entity.pdbx_description
1 polymer ?
#
loop_
_entity_poly.entity_id
_entity_poly.type
_entity_poly.pdbx_seq_one_letter_code
_entity_poly.pdbx_strand_id
1 'polypeptide(L)'
;MEGCAINYFLLKKFIFWFFLAAFPVCLIPANAAEFELKGITVSNPHFVVFGKNAKSGAGYFVISNKNSDPVVLKKVTADFGKAMLHKTDVDKKGVAKMKHLKSIAVPGNDLLKLEPGGTHIMFMNISIQFDESRKYPVTLVFEEQGQLDIDLKLKSAKKSQKAHKHKHGHGQSHKHDH
;
A
#
# COMPACT_ATOMS: atom_id res chain seq x y z
N MET A 1 -2.42 -4.81 -80.40
CA MET A 1 -1.78 -5.49 -79.29
C MET A 1 -1.24 -4.45 -78.35
N GLU A 2 -2.07 -3.99 -77.45
CA GLU A 2 -1.67 -2.93 -76.46
C GLU A 2 -1.41 -3.58 -75.11
N GLY A 3 -0.13 -3.52 -74.68
CA GLY A 3 0.34 -4.12 -73.43
C GLY A 3 -0.09 -3.28 -72.23
N CYS A 4 -0.86 -3.84 -71.34
CA CYS A 4 -1.26 -3.28 -70.07
C CYS A 4 -0.06 -3.23 -69.11
N ALA A 5 0.56 -2.03 -68.99
CA ALA A 5 1.63 -1.75 -68.02
C ALA A 5 1.00 -1.54 -66.63
N ILE A 6 0.97 -2.59 -65.79
CA ILE A 6 0.56 -2.49 -64.42
C ILE A 6 1.58 -1.66 -63.66
N ASN A 7 1.13 -0.53 -63.08
CA ASN A 7 1.94 0.48 -62.42
C ASN A 7 2.50 -0.02 -61.09
N TYR A 8 3.66 -0.68 -61.12
CA TYR A 8 4.38 -1.23 -59.96
C TYR A 8 4.72 -0.20 -58.86
N PHE A 9 4.57 1.10 -59.17
CA PHE A 9 4.92 2.17 -58.24
C PHE A 9 3.88 2.39 -57.14
N LEU A 10 2.62 2.08 -57.42
CA LEU A 10 1.53 2.21 -56.42
C LEU A 10 1.48 1.03 -55.47
N LEU A 11 1.92 -0.16 -55.87
CA LEU A 11 1.90 -1.38 -55.04
C LEU A 11 2.95 -1.30 -53.93
N LYS A 12 4.10 -0.64 -54.15
CA LYS A 12 5.15 -0.49 -53.13
C LYS A 12 4.75 0.47 -52.01
N LYS A 13 3.91 1.48 -52.26
CA LYS A 13 3.44 2.41 -51.21
C LYS A 13 2.40 1.80 -50.28
N PHE A 14 1.59 0.85 -50.76
CA PHE A 14 0.59 0.15 -49.94
C PHE A 14 1.21 -0.88 -48.99
N ILE A 15 2.28 -1.54 -49.37
CA ILE A 15 2.96 -2.55 -48.54
C ILE A 15 3.74 -1.89 -47.39
N PHE A 16 4.28 -0.67 -47.60
CA PHE A 16 5.04 0.02 -46.55
C PHE A 16 4.14 0.60 -45.44
N TRP A 17 2.89 0.89 -45.72
CA TRP A 17 1.96 1.43 -44.70
C TRP A 17 1.27 0.37 -43.86
N PHE A 18 1.21 -0.90 -44.35
CA PHE A 18 0.59 -2.00 -43.62
C PHE A 18 1.51 -2.63 -42.56
N PHE A 19 2.83 -2.37 -42.66
CA PHE A 19 3.80 -2.91 -41.68
C PHE A 19 3.98 -2.03 -40.42
N LEU A 20 3.39 -0.82 -40.39
CA LEU A 20 3.51 0.10 -39.26
C LEU A 20 2.42 -0.10 -38.14
N ALA A 21 1.45 -0.98 -38.38
CA ALA A 21 0.27 -1.11 -37.49
C ALA A 21 0.29 -2.30 -36.52
N ALA A 22 1.35 -3.09 -36.48
CA ALA A 22 1.43 -4.28 -35.62
C ALA A 22 2.67 -4.23 -34.71
N PHE A 23 2.81 -3.13 -33.96
CA PHE A 23 3.68 -3.17 -32.79
C PHE A 23 2.84 -3.75 -31.62
N PRO A 24 3.09 -5.00 -31.16
CA PRO A 24 2.38 -5.49 -29.99
C PRO A 24 2.78 -4.61 -28.82
N VAL A 25 1.83 -3.82 -28.31
CA VAL A 25 1.97 -3.15 -27.03
C VAL A 25 2.05 -4.27 -26.00
N CYS A 26 3.27 -4.68 -25.65
CA CYS A 26 3.53 -5.57 -24.54
C CYS A 26 3.13 -4.80 -23.27
N LEU A 27 1.88 -4.98 -22.82
CA LEU A 27 1.42 -4.54 -21.52
C LEU A 27 2.20 -5.36 -20.50
N ILE A 28 3.35 -4.83 -20.06
CA ILE A 28 4.09 -5.39 -18.93
C ILE A 28 3.20 -5.14 -17.71
N PRO A 29 2.63 -6.18 -17.07
CA PRO A 29 1.88 -5.99 -15.85
C PRO A 29 2.82 -5.34 -14.82
N ALA A 30 2.40 -4.22 -14.22
CA ALA A 30 3.09 -3.61 -13.10
C ALA A 30 3.08 -4.64 -11.96
N ASN A 31 4.21 -5.33 -11.77
CA ASN A 31 4.36 -6.41 -10.80
C ASN A 31 4.32 -5.78 -9.40
N ALA A 32 3.12 -5.71 -8.78
CA ALA A 32 3.00 -5.44 -7.35
C ALA A 32 3.73 -6.57 -6.63
N ALA A 33 4.57 -6.24 -5.66
CA ALA A 33 5.25 -7.27 -4.88
C ALA A 33 4.20 -8.15 -4.18
N GLU A 34 4.24 -9.45 -4.49
CA GLU A 34 3.38 -10.46 -3.89
C GLU A 34 4.25 -11.51 -3.20
N PHE A 35 3.79 -11.97 -2.04
CA PHE A 35 4.43 -12.99 -1.23
C PHE A 35 3.41 -14.07 -0.94
N GLU A 36 3.79 -15.33 -1.10
CA GLU A 36 2.86 -16.46 -1.00
C GLU A 36 3.31 -17.50 0.04
N LEU A 37 2.35 -18.03 0.78
CA LEU A 37 2.53 -19.12 1.74
C LEU A 37 1.25 -19.94 1.86
N LYS A 38 1.25 -21.22 1.42
CA LYS A 38 0.16 -22.18 1.67
C LYS A 38 -1.25 -21.60 1.43
N GLY A 39 -1.49 -21.02 0.27
CA GLY A 39 -2.77 -20.43 -0.11
C GLY A 39 -3.04 -19.03 0.46
N ILE A 40 -2.09 -18.47 1.20
CA ILE A 40 -2.11 -17.06 1.64
C ILE A 40 -1.29 -16.25 0.64
N THR A 41 -1.83 -15.13 0.18
CA THR A 41 -1.10 -14.15 -0.64
C THR A 41 -1.07 -12.81 0.10
N VAL A 42 0.12 -12.21 0.25
CA VAL A 42 0.29 -10.85 0.77
C VAL A 42 0.70 -9.93 -0.37
N SER A 43 -0.10 -8.91 -0.63
CA SER A 43 0.12 -7.97 -1.73
C SER A 43 0.23 -6.51 -1.26
N ASN A 44 0.95 -5.71 -2.06
CA ASN A 44 1.18 -4.28 -1.82
C ASN A 44 1.76 -3.91 -0.44
N PRO A 45 2.75 -4.65 0.09
CA PRO A 45 3.30 -4.36 1.39
C PRO A 45 4.05 -3.03 1.36
N HIS A 46 3.63 -2.13 2.24
CA HIS A 46 4.29 -0.84 2.39
C HIS A 46 4.15 -0.32 3.82
N PHE A 47 5.02 0.62 4.14
CA PHE A 47 4.93 1.26 5.42
C PHE A 47 5.15 2.78 5.33
N VAL A 48 4.59 3.50 6.28
CA VAL A 48 4.55 4.96 6.32
C VAL A 48 5.16 5.45 7.62
N VAL A 49 6.07 6.42 7.51
CA VAL A 49 6.68 7.12 8.65
C VAL A 49 6.63 8.62 8.42
N PHE A 50 6.72 9.38 9.50
CA PHE A 50 6.78 10.84 9.46
C PHE A 50 8.23 11.31 9.71
N GLY A 51 9.02 11.38 8.63
CA GLY A 51 10.42 11.82 8.65
C GLY A 51 11.43 10.69 8.78
N LYS A 52 12.69 10.98 8.40
CA LYS A 52 13.79 10.01 8.33
C LYS A 52 14.17 9.40 9.69
N ASN A 53 13.96 10.14 10.78
CA ASN A 53 14.30 9.72 12.15
C ASN A 53 13.08 9.34 12.97
N ALA A 54 11.98 8.94 12.30
CA ALA A 54 10.75 8.56 12.97
C ALA A 54 10.98 7.38 13.93
N LYS A 55 10.45 7.48 15.14
CA LYS A 55 10.50 6.42 16.16
C LYS A 55 9.30 5.49 16.12
N SER A 56 8.33 5.80 15.25
CA SER A 56 7.16 4.98 15.00
C SER A 56 6.70 5.08 13.55
N GLY A 57 5.94 4.07 13.10
CA GLY A 57 5.38 4.01 11.76
C GLY A 57 4.25 3.01 11.69
N ALA A 58 3.55 2.98 10.56
CA ALA A 58 2.44 2.07 10.32
C ALA A 58 2.65 1.28 9.03
N GLY A 59 2.47 -0.04 9.11
CA GLY A 59 2.57 -0.96 7.99
C GLY A 59 1.20 -1.38 7.48
N TYR A 60 1.09 -1.48 6.15
CA TYR A 60 -0.13 -1.75 5.43
C TYR A 60 0.11 -2.76 4.31
N PHE A 61 -0.82 -3.67 4.11
CA PHE A 61 -0.84 -4.65 3.02
C PHE A 61 -2.21 -5.32 2.94
N VAL A 62 -2.42 -6.13 1.92
CA VAL A 62 -3.61 -6.95 1.79
C VAL A 62 -3.21 -8.41 2.01
N ILE A 63 -3.93 -9.12 2.85
CA ILE A 63 -3.82 -10.58 3.01
C ILE A 63 -5.01 -11.18 2.29
N SER A 64 -4.79 -12.02 1.29
CA SER A 64 -5.81 -12.84 0.65
C SER A 64 -5.64 -14.29 1.10
N ASN A 65 -6.72 -14.90 1.55
CA ASN A 65 -6.77 -16.30 1.95
C ASN A 65 -7.57 -17.10 0.91
N LYS A 66 -6.87 -17.91 0.12
CA LYS A 66 -7.47 -18.79 -0.89
C LYS A 66 -7.90 -20.15 -0.31
N ASN A 67 -7.62 -20.42 0.97
CA ASN A 67 -8.06 -21.62 1.63
C ASN A 67 -9.54 -21.52 2.01
N SER A 68 -10.22 -22.66 2.16
CA SER A 68 -11.61 -22.73 2.62
C SER A 68 -11.77 -22.29 4.08
N ASP A 69 -10.76 -22.57 4.91
CA ASP A 69 -10.76 -22.31 6.33
C ASP A 69 -10.13 -20.94 6.66
N PRO A 70 -10.55 -20.28 7.76
CA PRO A 70 -9.91 -19.05 8.20
C PRO A 70 -8.44 -19.28 8.56
N VAL A 71 -7.59 -18.32 8.23
CA VAL A 71 -6.18 -18.28 8.69
C VAL A 71 -5.99 -17.19 9.72
N VAL A 72 -5.12 -17.44 10.71
CA VAL A 72 -4.93 -16.53 11.85
C VAL A 72 -3.51 -16.00 11.86
N LEU A 73 -3.35 -14.68 11.66
CA LEU A 73 -2.08 -13.97 11.86
C LEU A 73 -1.91 -13.71 13.37
N LYS A 74 -0.96 -14.40 14.01
CA LYS A 74 -0.69 -14.33 15.45
C LYS A 74 0.30 -13.23 15.81
N LYS A 75 1.31 -13.01 14.98
CA LYS A 75 2.43 -12.15 15.33
C LYS A 75 3.06 -11.55 14.09
N VAL A 76 3.62 -10.37 14.26
CA VAL A 76 4.51 -9.73 13.29
C VAL A 76 5.81 -9.39 14.00
N THR A 77 6.95 -9.63 13.34
CA THR A 77 8.27 -9.26 13.86
C THR A 77 9.04 -8.46 12.81
N ALA A 78 9.90 -7.56 13.29
CA ALA A 78 10.80 -6.76 12.49
C ALA A 78 12.06 -6.45 13.31
N ASP A 79 13.23 -6.51 12.69
CA ASP A 79 14.50 -6.25 13.37
C ASP A 79 14.72 -4.77 13.69
N PHE A 80 14.05 -3.89 12.95
CA PHE A 80 14.20 -2.44 13.10
C PHE A 80 13.31 -1.80 14.17
N GLY A 81 12.41 -2.56 14.81
CA GLY A 81 11.52 -2.05 15.84
C GLY A 81 10.49 -3.08 16.32
N LYS A 82 9.76 -2.73 17.38
CA LYS A 82 8.68 -3.57 17.91
C LYS A 82 7.45 -3.45 17.01
N ALA A 83 7.02 -4.56 16.40
CA ALA A 83 5.81 -4.64 15.60
C ALA A 83 4.62 -5.15 16.42
N MET A 84 3.44 -4.55 16.25
CA MET A 84 2.20 -4.89 16.95
C MET A 84 1.00 -4.78 16.01
N LEU A 85 0.04 -5.69 16.17
CA LEU A 85 -1.25 -5.67 15.47
C LEU A 85 -2.18 -4.65 16.15
N HIS A 86 -2.69 -3.67 15.41
CA HIS A 86 -3.60 -2.65 15.92
C HIS A 86 -4.83 -2.52 15.04
N LYS A 87 -5.91 -2.05 15.65
CA LYS A 87 -7.13 -1.61 14.96
C LYS A 87 -7.52 -0.23 15.45
N THR A 88 -7.85 0.64 14.54
CA THR A 88 -8.45 1.94 14.83
C THR A 88 -9.96 1.82 14.80
N ASP A 89 -10.62 2.17 15.89
CA ASP A 89 -12.07 2.32 15.97
C ASP A 89 -12.39 3.82 16.10
N VAL A 90 -13.32 4.33 15.31
CA VAL A 90 -13.80 5.72 15.42
C VAL A 90 -15.13 5.72 16.13
N ASP A 91 -15.23 6.42 17.27
CA ASP A 91 -16.47 6.50 18.02
C ASP A 91 -17.50 7.43 17.35
N LYS A 92 -18.73 7.45 17.87
CA LYS A 92 -19.83 8.27 17.34
C LYS A 92 -19.54 9.78 17.35
N LYS A 93 -18.53 10.21 18.11
CA LYS A 93 -18.10 11.62 18.20
C LYS A 93 -16.93 11.92 17.25
N GLY A 94 -16.49 10.94 16.41
CA GLY A 94 -15.37 11.09 15.49
C GLY A 94 -14.00 10.93 16.15
N VAL A 95 -13.93 10.48 17.42
CA VAL A 95 -12.66 10.27 18.11
C VAL A 95 -12.09 8.90 17.75
N ALA A 96 -10.89 8.89 17.17
CA ALA A 96 -10.17 7.67 16.82
C ALA A 96 -9.48 7.07 18.07
N LYS A 97 -9.72 5.78 18.32
CA LYS A 97 -9.08 5.02 19.40
C LYS A 97 -8.39 3.81 18.79
N MET A 98 -7.10 3.63 19.08
CA MET A 98 -6.34 2.46 18.67
C MET A 98 -6.40 1.39 19.76
N LYS A 99 -6.67 0.14 19.34
CA LYS A 99 -6.68 -1.05 20.19
C LYS A 99 -5.62 -2.02 19.71
N HIS A 100 -4.84 -2.57 20.64
CA HIS A 100 -3.94 -3.67 20.37
C HIS A 100 -4.74 -4.95 20.17
N LEU A 101 -4.41 -5.70 19.12
CA LEU A 101 -4.98 -7.00 18.81
C LEU A 101 -3.96 -8.11 19.11
N LYS A 102 -4.40 -9.19 19.74
CA LYS A 102 -3.55 -10.38 19.98
C LYS A 102 -3.32 -11.16 18.69
N SER A 103 -4.30 -11.17 17.82
CA SER A 103 -4.28 -11.86 16.52
C SER A 103 -5.33 -11.26 15.59
N ILE A 104 -5.25 -11.60 14.31
CA ILE A 104 -6.21 -11.20 13.28
C ILE A 104 -6.58 -12.43 12.47
N ALA A 105 -7.89 -12.73 12.37
CA ALA A 105 -8.38 -13.79 11.49
C ALA A 105 -8.69 -13.24 10.10
N VAL A 106 -8.31 -13.98 9.06
CA VAL A 106 -8.69 -13.74 7.67
C VAL A 106 -9.61 -14.87 7.26
N PRO A 107 -10.90 -14.63 6.96
CA PRO A 107 -11.85 -15.67 6.60
C PRO A 107 -11.40 -16.48 5.39
N GLY A 108 -11.91 -17.69 5.25
CA GLY A 108 -11.67 -18.52 4.08
C GLY A 108 -12.25 -17.90 2.81
N ASN A 109 -11.55 -18.05 1.68
CA ASN A 109 -11.92 -17.48 0.39
C ASN A 109 -12.20 -15.96 0.43
N ASP A 110 -11.53 -15.22 1.30
CA ASP A 110 -11.73 -13.80 1.52
C ASP A 110 -10.39 -13.05 1.65
N LEU A 111 -10.45 -11.74 1.81
CA LEU A 111 -9.30 -10.89 2.00
C LEU A 111 -9.47 -9.95 3.19
N LEU A 112 -8.34 -9.60 3.82
CA LEU A 112 -8.26 -8.59 4.85
C LEU A 112 -7.32 -7.47 4.40
N LYS A 113 -7.82 -6.23 4.41
CA LYS A 113 -7.01 -5.05 4.15
C LYS A 113 -6.50 -4.46 5.45
N LEU A 114 -5.18 -4.31 5.53
CA LEU A 114 -4.56 -3.48 6.54
C LEU A 114 -4.38 -2.09 5.92
N GLU A 115 -5.08 -1.10 6.46
CA GLU A 115 -5.19 0.24 5.86
C GLU A 115 -5.29 1.35 6.90
N PRO A 116 -4.98 2.61 6.53
CA PRO A 116 -5.13 3.77 7.42
C PRO A 116 -6.58 3.92 7.94
N GLY A 117 -6.72 4.14 9.24
CA GLY A 117 -8.03 4.26 9.89
C GLY A 117 -8.71 2.93 10.21
N GLY A 118 -8.14 1.81 9.76
CA GLY A 118 -8.60 0.44 10.02
C GLY A 118 -7.57 -0.38 10.79
N THR A 119 -7.47 -1.66 10.42
CA THR A 119 -6.44 -2.57 10.93
C THR A 119 -5.08 -2.26 10.32
N HIS A 120 -4.01 -2.31 11.10
CA HIS A 120 -2.65 -1.99 10.66
C HIS A 120 -1.59 -2.62 11.56
N ILE A 121 -0.34 -2.65 11.09
CA ILE A 121 0.81 -2.97 11.91
C ILE A 121 1.39 -1.66 12.43
N MET A 122 1.50 -1.54 13.76
CA MET A 122 2.19 -0.41 14.39
C MET A 122 3.62 -0.80 14.70
N PHE A 123 4.59 -0.06 14.17
CA PHE A 123 6.01 -0.18 14.52
C PHE A 123 6.36 0.89 15.54
N MET A 124 7.04 0.49 16.62
CA MET A 124 7.48 1.36 17.72
C MET A 124 8.95 1.11 18.04
N ASN A 125 9.56 2.09 18.74
CA ASN A 125 10.98 2.03 19.14
C ASN A 125 11.91 1.76 17.96
N ILE A 126 11.63 2.40 16.83
CA ILE A 126 12.41 2.24 15.61
C ILE A 126 13.84 2.74 15.85
N SER A 127 14.83 1.88 15.57
CA SER A 127 16.24 2.12 15.84
C SER A 127 17.06 2.52 14.63
N ILE A 128 16.47 2.51 13.44
CA ILE A 128 17.14 2.80 12.17
C ILE A 128 16.69 4.14 11.58
N GLN A 129 17.48 4.64 10.62
CA GLN A 129 17.06 5.71 9.72
C GLN A 129 16.42 5.11 8.48
N PHE A 130 15.43 5.81 7.94
CA PHE A 130 14.69 5.37 6.78
C PHE A 130 15.26 5.93 5.48
N ASP A 131 15.25 5.06 4.46
CA ASP A 131 15.66 5.35 3.10
C ASP A 131 14.62 4.76 2.12
N GLU A 132 14.11 5.56 1.19
CA GLU A 132 13.10 5.14 0.23
C GLU A 132 13.60 4.10 -0.78
N SER A 133 14.93 4.00 -0.97
CA SER A 133 15.54 2.99 -1.85
C SER A 133 15.62 1.61 -1.22
N ARG A 134 15.45 1.50 0.10
CA ARG A 134 15.57 0.24 0.85
C ARG A 134 14.24 -0.46 1.02
N LYS A 135 14.32 -1.77 1.15
CA LYS A 135 13.23 -2.63 1.61
C LYS A 135 13.43 -2.93 3.11
N TYR A 136 12.32 -3.14 3.80
CA TYR A 136 12.29 -3.36 5.24
C TYR A 136 11.65 -4.71 5.52
N PRO A 137 12.46 -5.74 5.83
CA PRO A 137 11.97 -7.10 6.02
C PRO A 137 11.12 -7.19 7.30
N VAL A 138 10.02 -7.93 7.18
CA VAL A 138 9.08 -8.20 8.26
C VAL A 138 8.61 -9.64 8.15
N THR A 139 8.58 -10.36 9.25
CA THR A 139 8.06 -11.74 9.32
C THR A 139 6.64 -11.74 9.87
N LEU A 140 5.72 -12.28 9.09
CA LEU A 140 4.34 -12.58 9.50
C LEU A 140 4.29 -14.02 10.02
N VAL A 141 3.76 -14.22 11.23
CA VAL A 141 3.64 -15.55 11.83
C VAL A 141 2.17 -15.94 11.88
N PHE A 142 1.79 -16.89 11.05
CA PHE A 142 0.47 -17.50 11.04
C PHE A 142 0.41 -18.71 11.96
N GLU A 143 -0.77 -19.01 12.53
CA GLU A 143 -0.96 -20.02 13.55
C GLU A 143 -0.60 -21.42 13.05
N GLU A 144 -1.09 -21.80 11.87
CA GLU A 144 -0.92 -23.14 11.30
C GLU A 144 -0.03 -23.16 10.06
N GLN A 145 -0.04 -22.08 9.27
CA GLN A 145 0.66 -22.02 7.99
C GLN A 145 2.18 -21.79 8.15
N GLY A 146 2.60 -21.23 9.31
CA GLY A 146 4.00 -20.93 9.60
C GLY A 146 4.36 -19.47 9.38
N GLN A 147 5.59 -19.22 8.95
CA GLN A 147 6.16 -17.88 8.79
C GLN A 147 6.23 -17.48 7.32
N LEU A 148 5.93 -16.21 7.05
CA LEU A 148 6.06 -15.58 5.75
C LEU A 148 6.87 -14.30 5.89
N ASP A 149 8.03 -14.26 5.26
CA ASP A 149 8.85 -13.05 5.18
C ASP A 149 8.37 -12.18 4.02
N ILE A 150 8.16 -10.91 4.30
CA ILE A 150 7.75 -9.90 3.33
C ILE A 150 8.64 -8.68 3.40
N ASP A 151 8.78 -7.97 2.30
CA ASP A 151 9.52 -6.72 2.22
C ASP A 151 8.57 -5.53 2.16
N LEU A 152 8.56 -4.68 3.17
CA LEU A 152 7.82 -3.42 3.14
C LEU A 152 8.59 -2.36 2.34
N LYS A 153 7.91 -1.67 1.43
CA LYS A 153 8.43 -0.48 0.75
C LYS A 153 8.05 0.76 1.54
N LEU A 154 9.02 1.65 1.79
CA LEU A 154 8.70 2.94 2.40
C LEU A 154 7.87 3.79 1.42
N LYS A 155 6.74 4.28 1.90
CA LYS A 155 5.97 5.33 1.22
C LYS A 155 6.05 6.60 2.07
N SER A 156 6.53 7.68 1.48
CA SER A 156 6.50 8.99 2.13
C SER A 156 5.06 9.36 2.44
N ALA A 157 4.78 9.75 3.68
CA ALA A 157 3.49 10.31 4.04
C ALA A 157 3.32 11.62 3.26
N LYS A 158 2.50 11.63 2.21
CA LYS A 158 2.06 12.89 1.59
C LYS A 158 1.40 13.70 2.71
N LYS A 159 2.01 14.83 3.07
CA LYS A 159 1.47 15.77 4.05
C LYS A 159 0.05 16.12 3.59
N SER A 160 -0.95 15.52 4.22
CA SER A 160 -2.35 15.91 4.00
C SER A 160 -2.49 17.33 4.48
N GLN A 161 -2.34 18.30 3.56
CA GLN A 161 -2.60 19.72 3.81
C GLN A 161 -4.14 19.92 3.81
N LYS A 162 -4.81 19.36 4.80
CA LYS A 162 -6.04 19.95 5.30
C LYS A 162 -5.67 20.76 6.53
N ALA A 163 -5.08 21.92 6.29
CA ALA A 163 -5.00 22.98 7.29
C ALA A 163 -6.44 23.33 7.70
N HIS A 164 -6.84 22.85 8.86
CA HIS A 164 -7.98 23.45 9.55
C HIS A 164 -7.58 24.89 9.88
N LYS A 165 -8.08 25.81 9.05
CA LYS A 165 -7.97 27.26 9.25
C LYS A 165 -8.79 27.59 10.48
N HIS A 166 -8.20 27.48 11.68
CA HIS A 166 -8.81 28.03 12.89
C HIS A 166 -8.76 29.54 12.77
N LYS A 167 -9.92 30.11 12.45
CA LYS A 167 -10.16 31.54 12.44
C LYS A 167 -10.34 31.95 13.92
N HIS A 168 -9.24 32.30 14.58
CA HIS A 168 -9.32 32.99 15.88
C HIS A 168 -9.78 34.41 15.61
N GLY A 169 -11.06 34.66 15.77
CA GLY A 169 -11.63 35.98 15.85
C GLY A 169 -11.41 36.55 17.27
N HIS A 170 -10.35 37.25 17.50
CA HIS A 170 -10.25 38.14 18.64
C HIS A 170 -10.91 39.46 18.27
N GLY A 171 -12.10 39.67 18.80
CA GLY A 171 -12.80 40.95 18.76
C GLY A 171 -13.57 41.16 20.04
N GLN A 172 -12.93 41.71 21.07
CA GLN A 172 -13.61 42.44 22.14
C GLN A 172 -12.75 43.58 22.59
N SER A 173 -13.04 44.75 22.05
CA SER A 173 -12.58 46.04 22.63
C SER A 173 -13.55 46.40 23.75
N HIS A 174 -13.09 46.33 24.99
CA HIS A 174 -13.77 47.01 26.09
C HIS A 174 -13.31 48.49 26.13
N LYS A 175 -14.21 49.39 25.74
CA LYS A 175 -14.13 50.80 26.11
C LYS A 175 -14.58 50.92 27.57
N HIS A 176 -13.70 51.47 28.44
CA HIS A 176 -14.06 52.08 29.67
C HIS A 176 -14.03 53.59 29.47
N ASP A 177 -15.21 54.21 29.55
CA ASP A 177 -15.37 55.65 29.73
C ASP A 177 -15.37 55.95 31.25
N HIS A 178 -14.51 56.91 31.65
CA HIS A 178 -14.66 57.78 32.79
C HIS A 178 -14.33 59.18 32.35
#